data_191b814b8e086dfbe8d677bb6c304af7
#
_entry.id   191b814b8e086dfbe8d677bb6c304af7
#
_cell.length_a   1.000
_cell.length_b   1.000
_cell.length_c   1.000
_cell.angle_alpha   90.00
_cell.angle_beta   90.00
_cell.angle_gamma   90.00
#
_symmetry.space_group_name_H-M   'P 1'
#
loop_
_entity.id
_entity.type
_entity.pdbx_description
1 polymer ?
#
loop_
_entity_poly.entity_id
_entity_poly.type
_entity_poly.pdbx_seq_one_letter_code
_entity_poly.pdbx_strand_id
1 'polypeptide(L)'
;MASVGLGFAVTSGNADTSTLNLSFDVSSRANTPNVFKADLLYLRGKENGELSLERLSMRTRDEYTRAAGKTYVFGQIEGLRDAFKNIDYLVAPSVGLGHKVRDTPALALFLDIGFGVKAEKNVDRALRWSGAVTASQRFVRRLSSHAAVTQSLAALWTLDRFDDALYTFKTGLTADLTRRSQIKLEVVDLYKTRPPLVTVEKNDVSLVTSVVYKF
;
A
#
# COMPACT_ATOMS: atom_id res chain seq x y z
N MET A 1 -3.94 -7.38 16.40
CA MET A 1 -4.70 -6.10 16.34
C MET A 1 -5.31 -6.03 14.95
N ALA A 2 -6.59 -5.73 14.87
CA ALA A 2 -7.28 -5.51 13.60
C ALA A 2 -7.95 -4.14 13.62
N SER A 3 -8.11 -3.52 12.45
CA SER A 3 -8.84 -2.27 12.30
C SER A 3 -9.62 -2.23 10.99
N VAL A 4 -10.73 -1.51 11.02
CA VAL A 4 -11.57 -1.22 9.86
C VAL A 4 -11.74 0.29 9.77
N GLY A 5 -11.57 0.84 8.58
CA GLY A 5 -11.75 2.26 8.30
C GLY A 5 -12.80 2.50 7.23
N LEU A 6 -13.64 3.48 7.47
CA LEU A 6 -14.59 4.05 6.50
C LEU A 6 -14.31 5.53 6.34
N GLY A 7 -14.39 6.04 5.12
CA GLY A 7 -14.16 7.45 4.92
C GLY A 7 -14.36 7.92 3.49
N PHE A 8 -13.89 9.15 3.25
CA PHE A 8 -13.94 9.83 1.97
C PHE A 8 -12.55 9.93 1.37
N ALA A 9 -12.46 9.86 0.05
CA ALA A 9 -11.25 10.16 -0.70
C ALA A 9 -11.54 11.20 -1.77
N VAL A 10 -10.55 12.06 -2.04
CA VAL A 10 -10.50 12.91 -3.22
C VAL A 10 -9.35 12.42 -4.07
N THR A 11 -9.58 12.22 -5.35
CA THR A 11 -8.59 11.71 -6.30
C THR A 11 -8.38 12.74 -7.40
N SER A 12 -7.12 12.92 -7.81
CA SER A 12 -6.72 13.71 -8.96
C SER A 12 -5.76 12.92 -9.85
N GLY A 13 -5.77 13.15 -11.16
CA GLY A 13 -4.97 12.42 -12.13
C GLY A 13 -5.81 11.79 -13.22
N ASN A 14 -5.83 10.45 -13.31
CA ASN A 14 -6.70 9.76 -14.29
C ASN A 14 -8.21 9.90 -13.99
N ALA A 15 -8.56 10.30 -12.77
CA ALA A 15 -9.92 10.59 -12.37
C ALA A 15 -9.96 11.69 -11.33
N ASP A 16 -10.76 12.72 -11.57
CA ASP A 16 -11.06 13.78 -10.61
C ASP A 16 -12.43 13.53 -9.98
N THR A 17 -12.42 13.08 -8.73
CA THR A 17 -13.67 12.71 -8.08
C THR A 17 -13.56 12.71 -6.56
N SER A 18 -14.71 12.75 -5.90
CA SER A 18 -14.83 12.40 -4.48
C SER A 18 -15.46 11.01 -4.36
N THR A 19 -14.93 10.21 -3.46
CA THR A 19 -15.32 8.81 -3.35
C THR A 19 -15.39 8.34 -1.90
N LEU A 20 -16.11 7.25 -1.70
CA LEU A 20 -16.08 6.49 -0.45
C LEU A 20 -14.90 5.51 -0.48
N ASN A 21 -14.26 5.32 0.66
CA ASN A 21 -13.23 4.32 0.84
C ASN A 21 -13.57 3.33 1.95
N LEU A 22 -13.07 2.10 1.80
CA LEU A 22 -13.10 1.06 2.80
C LEU A 22 -11.67 0.54 2.98
N SER A 23 -11.17 0.55 4.22
CA SER A 23 -9.87 -0.03 4.55
C SER A 23 -10.01 -1.12 5.63
N PHE A 24 -9.14 -2.11 5.53
CA PHE A 24 -9.02 -3.17 6.52
C PHE A 24 -7.54 -3.46 6.75
N ASP A 25 -7.12 -3.43 8.02
CA ASP A 25 -5.74 -3.69 8.40
C ASP A 25 -5.71 -4.73 9.51
N VAL A 26 -4.81 -5.71 9.39
CA VAL A 26 -4.54 -6.72 10.42
C VAL A 26 -3.05 -6.79 10.67
N SER A 27 -2.67 -6.87 11.94
CA SER A 27 -1.29 -7.16 12.34
C SER A 27 -1.29 -8.11 13.52
N SER A 28 -0.51 -9.18 13.43
CA SER A 28 -0.25 -10.04 14.57
C SER A 28 0.58 -9.31 15.64
N ARG A 29 0.71 -9.91 16.83
CA ARG A 29 1.46 -9.30 17.92
C ARG A 29 2.93 -9.17 17.56
N ALA A 30 3.51 -7.97 17.77
CA ALA A 30 4.89 -7.66 17.45
C ALA A 30 5.93 -8.38 18.34
N ASN A 31 5.50 -9.08 19.40
CA ASN A 31 6.39 -9.76 20.36
C ASN A 31 6.70 -11.21 19.98
N THR A 32 6.30 -11.64 18.81
CA THR A 32 6.62 -12.97 18.26
C THR A 32 7.71 -12.84 17.21
N PRO A 33 8.56 -13.87 17.01
CA PRO A 33 9.53 -13.88 15.91
C PRO A 33 8.88 -13.67 14.56
N ASN A 34 7.62 -14.10 14.41
CA ASN A 34 6.81 -14.02 13.21
C ASN A 34 5.76 -12.90 13.35
N VAL A 35 5.74 -11.96 12.44
CA VAL A 35 4.78 -10.85 12.41
C VAL A 35 4.03 -10.88 11.09
N PHE A 36 2.80 -11.34 11.14
CA PHE A 36 1.88 -11.30 10.00
C PHE A 36 1.19 -9.94 9.92
N LYS A 37 1.10 -9.41 8.69
CA LYS A 37 0.40 -8.15 8.36
C LYS A 37 -0.46 -8.37 7.12
N ALA A 38 -1.64 -7.80 7.12
CA ALA A 38 -2.49 -7.72 5.93
C ALA A 38 -3.15 -6.35 5.87
N ASP A 39 -3.14 -5.73 4.71
CA ASP A 39 -3.83 -4.47 4.45
C ASP A 39 -4.63 -4.58 3.15
N LEU A 40 -5.80 -3.97 3.15
CA LEU A 40 -6.69 -3.86 2.01
C LEU A 40 -7.25 -2.43 1.97
N LEU A 41 -7.28 -1.84 0.79
CA LEU A 41 -7.92 -0.56 0.52
C LEU A 41 -8.76 -0.68 -0.74
N TYR A 42 -10.05 -0.39 -0.61
CA TYR A 42 -10.98 -0.27 -1.72
C TYR A 42 -11.45 1.18 -1.84
N LEU A 43 -11.31 1.75 -3.02
CA LEU A 43 -11.76 3.08 -3.38
C LEU A 43 -12.78 2.96 -4.51
N ARG A 44 -13.91 3.65 -4.39
CA ARG A 44 -14.93 3.72 -5.42
C ARG A 44 -15.53 5.10 -5.48
N GLY A 45 -15.46 5.74 -6.63
CA GLY A 45 -16.01 7.07 -6.88
C GLY A 45 -16.92 7.10 -8.09
N LYS A 46 -17.80 8.08 -8.12
CA LYS A 46 -18.64 8.39 -9.26
C LYS A 46 -18.60 9.89 -9.50
N GLU A 47 -18.61 10.26 -10.78
CA GLU A 47 -18.74 11.61 -11.25
C GLU A 47 -19.94 11.69 -12.22
N ASN A 48 -20.85 12.63 -11.99
CA ASN A 48 -22.09 12.76 -12.79
C ASN A 48 -22.90 11.45 -12.95
N GLY A 49 -22.84 10.56 -11.94
CA GLY A 49 -23.53 9.26 -11.95
C GLY A 49 -22.75 8.13 -12.59
N GLU A 50 -21.70 8.41 -13.32
CA GLU A 50 -20.81 7.41 -13.95
C GLU A 50 -19.69 7.01 -13.00
N LEU A 51 -19.19 5.78 -13.14
CA LEU A 51 -18.06 5.28 -12.37
C LEU A 51 -16.80 6.03 -12.83
N SER A 52 -16.15 6.76 -11.94
CA SER A 52 -14.96 7.57 -12.22
C SER A 52 -13.70 7.09 -11.50
N LEU A 53 -13.85 6.23 -10.48
CA LEU A 53 -12.75 5.59 -9.76
C LEU A 53 -13.19 4.22 -9.28
N GLU A 54 -12.39 3.19 -9.55
CA GLU A 54 -12.51 1.89 -8.93
C GLU A 54 -11.11 1.28 -8.79
N ARG A 55 -10.65 1.19 -7.52
CA ARG A 55 -9.35 0.63 -7.19
C ARG A 55 -9.47 -0.29 -5.98
N LEU A 56 -8.88 -1.46 -6.09
CA LEU A 56 -8.67 -2.39 -4.99
C LEU A 56 -7.18 -2.66 -4.88
N SER A 57 -6.59 -2.35 -3.73
CA SER A 57 -5.21 -2.73 -3.40
C SER A 57 -5.20 -3.61 -2.16
N MET A 58 -4.40 -4.66 -2.19
CA MET A 58 -4.21 -5.56 -1.06
C MET A 58 -2.75 -5.92 -0.91
N ARG A 59 -2.32 -6.16 0.31
CA ARG A 59 -1.02 -6.73 0.62
C ARG A 59 -1.15 -7.65 1.80
N THR A 60 -0.57 -8.83 1.69
CA THR A 60 -0.33 -9.74 2.80
C THR A 60 1.17 -9.95 2.95
N ARG A 61 1.66 -9.97 4.18
CA ARG A 61 3.09 -10.05 4.46
C ARG A 61 3.33 -10.78 5.77
N ASP A 62 4.27 -11.69 5.75
CA ASP A 62 4.81 -12.35 6.93
C ASP A 62 6.29 -12.03 7.07
N GLU A 63 6.69 -11.55 8.27
CA GLU A 63 8.05 -11.14 8.60
C GLU A 63 8.59 -12.04 9.69
N TYR A 64 9.71 -12.70 9.46
CA TYR A 64 10.42 -13.51 10.45
C TYR A 64 11.72 -12.84 10.89
N THR A 65 11.81 -12.52 12.17
CA THR A 65 13.03 -11.95 12.80
C THR A 65 13.65 -12.97 13.73
N ARG A 66 14.90 -13.35 13.46
CA ARG A 66 15.65 -14.22 14.38
C ARG A 66 16.09 -13.41 15.60
N ALA A 67 15.86 -13.95 16.79
CA ALA A 67 16.13 -13.42 18.14
C ALA A 67 16.88 -12.08 18.20
N ALA A 68 16.21 -11.00 18.63
CA ALA A 68 16.74 -9.63 18.82
C ALA A 68 17.47 -9.01 17.61
N GLY A 69 17.35 -9.62 16.41
CA GLY A 69 18.01 -9.16 15.19
C GLY A 69 17.38 -7.88 14.61
N LYS A 70 18.21 -7.07 13.97
CA LYS A 70 17.75 -5.93 13.17
C LYS A 70 17.34 -6.32 11.76
N THR A 71 17.76 -7.49 11.29
CA THR A 71 17.44 -8.01 9.97
C THR A 71 16.37 -9.10 10.08
N TYR A 72 15.44 -9.12 9.13
CA TYR A 72 14.38 -10.11 9.02
C TYR A 72 14.23 -10.56 7.57
N VAL A 73 13.72 -11.76 7.39
CA VAL A 73 13.24 -12.25 6.11
C VAL A 73 11.75 -11.99 6.01
N PHE A 74 11.25 -11.78 4.81
CA PHE A 74 9.81 -11.64 4.60
C PHE A 74 9.35 -12.39 3.36
N GLY A 75 8.09 -12.84 3.40
CA GLY A 75 7.31 -13.21 2.24
C GLY A 75 6.09 -12.29 2.13
N GLN A 76 5.77 -11.84 0.93
CA GLN A 76 4.59 -10.99 0.72
C GLN A 76 3.91 -11.30 -0.60
N ILE A 77 2.63 -10.95 -0.66
CA ILE A 77 1.83 -10.93 -1.89
C ILE A 77 1.19 -9.55 -1.97
N GLU A 78 1.42 -8.87 -3.07
CA GLU A 78 0.74 -7.61 -3.40
C GLU A 78 -0.27 -7.87 -4.51
N GLY A 79 -1.47 -7.28 -4.38
CA GLY A 79 -2.53 -7.33 -5.36
C GLY A 79 -3.05 -5.92 -5.66
N LEU A 80 -3.28 -5.65 -6.95
CA LEU A 80 -3.86 -4.39 -7.42
C LEU A 80 -4.85 -4.68 -8.54
N ARG A 81 -6.02 -4.06 -8.43
CA ARG A 81 -6.95 -3.84 -9.53
C ARG A 81 -7.21 -2.34 -9.63
N ASP A 82 -7.13 -1.79 -10.83
CA ASP A 82 -7.33 -0.37 -11.05
C ASP A 82 -7.93 -0.16 -12.44
N ALA A 83 -9.24 0.06 -12.47
CA ALA A 83 -9.97 0.22 -13.73
C ALA A 83 -9.48 1.43 -14.54
N PHE A 84 -9.03 2.49 -13.87
CA PHE A 84 -8.61 3.74 -14.52
C PHE A 84 -7.15 3.71 -14.98
N LYS A 85 -6.33 2.85 -14.39
CA LYS A 85 -5.00 2.51 -14.93
C LYS A 85 -5.05 1.36 -15.93
N ASN A 86 -6.25 0.91 -16.30
CA ASN A 86 -6.45 -0.20 -17.23
C ASN A 86 -5.78 -1.51 -16.75
N ILE A 87 -5.62 -1.66 -15.43
CA ILE A 87 -5.11 -2.86 -14.78
C ILE A 87 -6.31 -3.71 -14.33
N ASP A 88 -6.58 -4.78 -15.06
CA ASP A 88 -7.62 -5.76 -14.71
C ASP A 88 -7.24 -6.48 -13.41
N TYR A 89 -5.99 -6.97 -13.34
CA TYR A 89 -5.35 -7.39 -12.10
C TYR A 89 -3.81 -7.42 -12.23
N LEU A 90 -3.16 -7.15 -11.11
CA LEU A 90 -1.74 -7.35 -10.89
C LEU A 90 -1.57 -8.12 -9.59
N VAL A 91 -0.81 -9.21 -9.62
CA VAL A 91 -0.45 -9.98 -8.43
C VAL A 91 1.06 -10.18 -8.44
N ALA A 92 1.71 -9.84 -7.31
CA ALA A 92 3.16 -9.88 -7.21
C ALA A 92 3.60 -10.55 -5.89
N PRO A 93 3.70 -11.89 -5.87
CA PRO A 93 4.36 -12.59 -4.77
C PRO A 93 5.87 -12.31 -4.81
N SER A 94 6.44 -12.05 -3.64
CA SER A 94 7.87 -11.80 -3.47
C SER A 94 8.37 -12.27 -2.11
N VAL A 95 9.67 -12.53 -2.04
CA VAL A 95 10.42 -12.84 -0.81
C VAL A 95 11.62 -11.89 -0.74
N GLY A 96 12.08 -11.58 0.47
CA GLY A 96 13.18 -10.64 0.58
C GLY A 96 13.75 -10.52 1.99
N LEU A 97 14.62 -9.54 2.11
CA LEU A 97 15.28 -9.15 3.35
C LEU A 97 14.86 -7.75 3.73
N GLY A 98 14.62 -7.55 5.01
CA GLY A 98 14.37 -6.24 5.59
C GLY A 98 15.34 -5.92 6.71
N HIS A 99 15.56 -4.63 6.91
CA HIS A 99 16.42 -4.11 7.95
C HIS A 99 15.72 -3.04 8.79
N LYS A 100 15.74 -3.22 10.11
CA LYS A 100 15.24 -2.24 11.10
C LYS A 100 16.32 -1.21 11.35
N VAL A 101 16.34 -0.13 10.57
CA VAL A 101 17.31 0.99 10.75
C VAL A 101 17.12 1.62 12.12
N ARG A 102 15.85 1.82 12.49
CA ARG A 102 15.43 2.29 13.81
C ARG A 102 14.16 1.55 14.22
N ASP A 103 14.11 1.12 15.47
CA ASP A 103 12.92 0.44 16.01
C ASP A 103 12.81 0.81 17.49
N THR A 104 12.22 1.96 17.74
CA THR A 104 11.98 2.50 19.10
C THR A 104 10.49 2.85 19.23
N PRO A 105 9.96 2.97 20.45
CA PRO A 105 8.57 3.38 20.65
C PRO A 105 8.21 4.73 20.00
N ALA A 106 9.18 5.65 19.84
CA ALA A 106 8.94 6.98 19.26
C ALA A 106 9.18 7.03 17.77
N LEU A 107 10.06 6.19 17.23
CA LEU A 107 10.51 6.24 15.84
C LEU A 107 10.83 4.84 15.34
N ALA A 108 10.18 4.45 14.23
CA ALA A 108 10.49 3.23 13.50
C ALA A 108 10.81 3.56 12.05
N LEU A 109 11.88 2.96 11.51
CA LEU A 109 12.28 3.05 10.11
C LEU A 109 12.77 1.68 9.66
N PHE A 110 12.13 1.16 8.61
CA PHE A 110 12.43 -0.13 8.01
C PHE A 110 12.73 0.06 6.53
N LEU A 111 13.72 -0.67 6.04
CA LEU A 111 14.09 -0.75 4.62
C LEU A 111 14.01 -2.21 4.19
N ASP A 112 13.43 -2.46 3.03
CA ASP A 112 13.24 -3.80 2.47
C ASP A 112 13.73 -3.86 1.03
N ILE A 113 14.26 -5.02 0.65
CA ILE A 113 14.51 -5.39 -0.74
C ILE A 113 14.05 -6.83 -0.96
N GLY A 114 13.45 -7.12 -2.09
CA GLY A 114 12.92 -8.44 -2.40
C GLY A 114 12.93 -8.75 -3.90
N PHE A 115 12.76 -10.04 -4.18
CA PHE A 115 12.64 -10.57 -5.53
C PHE A 115 11.40 -11.46 -5.60
N GLY A 116 10.78 -11.49 -6.76
CA GLY A 116 9.57 -12.27 -6.96
C GLY A 116 9.18 -12.38 -8.42
N VAL A 117 7.92 -12.64 -8.62
CA VAL A 117 7.29 -12.63 -9.94
C VAL A 117 6.09 -11.70 -9.93
N LYS A 118 5.78 -11.16 -11.08
CA LYS A 118 4.61 -10.30 -11.31
C LYS A 118 3.75 -10.93 -12.40
N ALA A 119 2.49 -11.19 -12.09
CA ALA A 119 1.46 -11.51 -13.06
C ALA A 119 0.61 -10.25 -13.26
N GLU A 120 0.63 -9.68 -14.45
CA GLU A 120 -0.13 -8.47 -14.78
C GLU A 120 -0.99 -8.73 -16.00
N LYS A 121 -2.29 -8.49 -15.86
CA LYS A 121 -3.26 -8.44 -16.96
C LYS A 121 -3.84 -7.06 -17.04
N ASN A 122 -3.72 -6.47 -18.20
CA ASN A 122 -4.39 -5.22 -18.55
C ASN A 122 -5.65 -5.53 -19.36
N VAL A 123 -6.61 -4.62 -19.34
CA VAL A 123 -7.84 -4.76 -20.15
C VAL A 123 -7.45 -4.93 -21.62
N ASP A 124 -8.09 -5.84 -22.32
CA ASP A 124 -7.85 -6.19 -23.73
C ASP A 124 -6.43 -6.70 -24.05
N ARG A 125 -5.66 -7.13 -23.05
CA ARG A 125 -4.35 -7.73 -23.24
C ARG A 125 -4.25 -9.10 -22.59
N ALA A 126 -3.36 -9.93 -23.12
CA ALA A 126 -3.06 -11.23 -22.52
C ALA A 126 -2.33 -11.06 -21.17
N LEU A 127 -2.53 -12.03 -20.28
CA LEU A 127 -1.79 -12.14 -19.03
C LEU A 127 -0.29 -12.23 -19.31
N ARG A 128 0.48 -11.41 -18.64
CA ARG A 128 1.94 -11.38 -18.73
C ARG A 128 2.57 -11.73 -17.40
N TRP A 129 3.52 -12.66 -17.44
CA TRP A 129 4.38 -13.00 -16.33
C TRP A 129 5.76 -12.37 -16.54
N SER A 130 6.34 -11.86 -15.45
CA SER A 130 7.67 -11.24 -15.47
C SER A 130 8.32 -11.48 -14.12
N GLY A 131 9.65 -11.57 -14.09
CA GLY A 131 10.38 -11.41 -12.85
C GLY A 131 10.20 -10.00 -12.29
N ALA A 132 10.30 -9.86 -10.98
CA ALA A 132 10.12 -8.59 -10.29
C ALA A 132 11.18 -8.36 -9.22
N VAL A 133 11.59 -7.11 -9.06
CA VAL A 133 12.36 -6.61 -7.91
C VAL A 133 11.47 -5.67 -7.13
N THR A 134 11.47 -5.80 -5.80
CA THR A 134 10.76 -4.90 -4.91
C THR A 134 11.72 -4.19 -3.98
N ALA A 135 11.46 -2.92 -3.69
CA ALA A 135 12.09 -2.21 -2.59
C ALA A 135 11.03 -1.41 -1.84
N SER A 136 11.16 -1.32 -0.54
CA SER A 136 10.27 -0.47 0.24
C SER A 136 10.95 0.17 1.43
N GLN A 137 10.37 1.32 1.82
CA GLN A 137 10.70 2.04 3.03
C GLN A 137 9.41 2.23 3.81
N ARG A 138 9.47 2.00 5.13
CA ARG A 138 8.37 2.25 6.06
C ARG A 138 8.88 3.07 7.23
N PHE A 139 8.23 4.19 7.47
CA PHE A 139 8.55 5.12 8.52
C PHE A 139 7.33 5.38 9.38
N VAL A 140 7.52 5.37 10.71
CA VAL A 140 6.50 5.73 11.69
C VAL A 140 7.13 6.63 12.73
N ARG A 141 6.54 7.79 12.97
CA ARG A 141 6.94 8.69 14.06
C ARG A 141 5.74 8.98 14.96
N ARG A 142 5.83 8.64 16.22
CA ARG A 142 4.86 9.07 17.22
C ARG A 142 5.14 10.52 17.59
N LEU A 143 4.15 11.37 17.39
CA LEU A 143 4.21 12.79 17.75
C LEU A 143 3.81 13.00 19.22
N SER A 144 2.86 12.17 19.68
CA SER A 144 2.38 12.14 21.05
C SER A 144 1.89 10.74 21.42
N SER A 145 1.30 10.57 22.60
CA SER A 145 0.62 9.35 23.02
C SER A 145 -0.61 9.02 22.16
N HIS A 146 -1.14 10.00 21.42
CA HIS A 146 -2.40 9.88 20.67
C HIS A 146 -2.27 10.20 19.18
N ALA A 147 -1.08 10.63 18.72
CA ALA A 147 -0.89 11.03 17.34
C ALA A 147 0.40 10.43 16.75
N ALA A 148 0.34 10.00 15.49
CA ALA A 148 1.48 9.48 14.75
C ALA A 148 1.45 9.89 13.29
N VAL A 149 2.64 10.11 12.72
CA VAL A 149 2.86 10.24 11.28
C VAL A 149 3.38 8.89 10.76
N THR A 150 2.82 8.45 9.66
CA THR A 150 3.27 7.28 8.91
C THR A 150 3.66 7.69 7.51
N GLN A 151 4.69 7.05 6.98
CA GLN A 151 5.08 7.20 5.58
C GLN A 151 5.56 5.85 5.06
N SER A 152 5.20 5.53 3.84
CA SER A 152 5.76 4.38 3.13
C SER A 152 5.99 4.72 1.67
N LEU A 153 7.06 4.17 1.13
CA LEU A 153 7.37 4.17 -0.29
C LEU A 153 7.63 2.71 -0.67
N ALA A 154 6.92 2.21 -1.67
CA ALA A 154 7.15 0.90 -2.25
C ALA A 154 7.38 1.06 -3.75
N ALA A 155 8.30 0.27 -4.28
CA ALA A 155 8.61 0.20 -5.68
C ALA A 155 8.63 -1.26 -6.14
N LEU A 156 8.03 -1.52 -7.30
CA LEU A 156 7.97 -2.80 -7.98
C LEU A 156 8.48 -2.60 -9.40
N TRP A 157 9.67 -3.10 -9.70
CA TRP A 157 10.27 -3.07 -11.03
C TRP A 157 10.07 -4.40 -11.74
N THR A 158 9.86 -4.33 -13.05
CA THR A 158 9.81 -5.50 -13.94
C THR A 158 11.22 -5.83 -14.39
N LEU A 159 11.71 -7.06 -14.16
CA LEU A 159 13.11 -7.44 -14.40
C LEU A 159 13.52 -7.36 -15.87
N ASP A 160 12.65 -7.79 -16.78
CA ASP A 160 12.89 -7.75 -18.23
C ASP A 160 12.71 -6.35 -18.83
N ARG A 161 12.15 -5.42 -18.05
CA ARG A 161 11.96 -3.99 -18.40
C ARG A 161 12.02 -3.12 -17.16
N PHE A 162 13.20 -2.76 -16.71
CA PHE A 162 13.39 -1.93 -15.51
C PHE A 162 12.77 -0.53 -15.60
N ASP A 163 12.47 -0.08 -16.80
CA ASP A 163 11.73 1.15 -17.05
C ASP A 163 10.20 0.99 -16.88
N ASP A 164 9.70 -0.25 -16.69
CA ASP A 164 8.32 -0.54 -16.26
C ASP A 164 8.30 -0.77 -14.76
N ALA A 165 7.96 0.28 -14.04
CA ALA A 165 7.90 0.29 -12.58
C ALA A 165 6.56 0.82 -12.07
N LEU A 166 6.15 0.31 -10.92
CA LEU A 166 5.02 0.80 -10.13
C LEU A 166 5.55 1.30 -8.79
N TYR A 167 5.34 2.60 -8.51
CA TYR A 167 5.65 3.21 -7.24
C TYR A 167 4.37 3.50 -6.48
N THR A 168 4.37 3.19 -5.20
CA THR A 168 3.27 3.53 -4.29
C THR A 168 3.85 4.32 -3.12
N PHE A 169 3.49 5.58 -3.03
CA PHE A 169 3.82 6.43 -1.90
C PHE A 169 2.57 6.66 -1.05
N LYS A 170 2.71 6.50 0.26
CA LYS A 170 1.65 6.82 1.22
C LYS A 170 2.25 7.66 2.33
N THR A 171 1.59 8.73 2.71
CA THR A 171 1.91 9.49 3.91
C THR A 171 0.63 9.85 4.64
N GLY A 172 0.62 9.68 5.96
CA GLY A 172 -0.59 9.86 6.73
C GLY A 172 -0.33 10.36 8.14
N LEU A 173 -1.35 11.04 8.66
CA LEU A 173 -1.46 11.45 10.05
C LEU A 173 -2.60 10.68 10.69
N THR A 174 -2.35 10.07 11.84
CA THR A 174 -3.38 9.43 12.65
C THR A 174 -3.49 10.12 13.99
N ALA A 175 -4.72 10.30 14.49
CA ALA A 175 -5.01 10.84 15.82
C ALA A 175 -6.07 9.97 16.50
N ASP A 176 -5.78 9.50 17.71
CA ASP A 176 -6.72 8.74 18.51
C ASP A 176 -7.84 9.66 19.04
N LEU A 177 -9.09 9.32 18.74
CA LEU A 177 -10.28 9.94 19.29
C LEU A 177 -10.70 9.29 20.61
N THR A 178 -10.56 7.96 20.66
CA THR A 178 -10.81 7.14 21.83
C THR A 178 -9.79 6.00 21.89
N ARG A 179 -9.88 5.12 22.90
CA ARG A 179 -9.03 3.92 22.96
C ARG A 179 -9.25 2.97 21.78
N ARG A 180 -10.41 3.03 21.12
CA ARG A 180 -10.80 2.13 20.03
C ARG A 180 -11.04 2.82 18.69
N SER A 181 -11.08 4.17 18.65
CA SER A 181 -11.31 4.90 17.41
C SER A 181 -10.23 5.94 17.17
N GLN A 182 -9.87 6.11 15.92
CA GLN A 182 -8.93 7.12 15.47
C GLN A 182 -9.42 7.75 14.15
N ILE A 183 -9.02 8.97 13.92
CA ILE A 183 -9.11 9.61 12.61
C ILE A 183 -7.78 9.40 11.87
N LYS A 184 -7.86 9.12 10.58
CA LYS A 184 -6.70 8.97 9.68
C LYS A 184 -6.90 9.90 8.50
N LEU A 185 -5.89 10.71 8.23
CA LEU A 185 -5.75 11.48 6.99
C LEU A 185 -4.54 10.93 6.26
N GLU A 186 -4.70 10.49 5.02
CA GLU A 186 -3.63 9.85 4.24
C GLU A 186 -3.64 10.34 2.80
N VAL A 187 -2.48 10.70 2.29
CA VAL A 187 -2.23 10.88 0.86
C VAL A 187 -1.65 9.57 0.32
N VAL A 188 -2.26 9.07 -0.74
CA VAL A 188 -1.82 7.88 -1.48
C VAL A 188 -1.52 8.32 -2.90
N ASP A 189 -0.29 8.10 -3.34
CA ASP A 189 0.17 8.38 -4.69
C ASP A 189 0.58 7.08 -5.36
N LEU A 190 0.02 6.80 -6.54
CA LEU A 190 0.29 5.63 -7.36
C LEU A 190 0.85 6.07 -8.71
N TYR A 191 2.15 5.89 -8.89
CA TYR A 191 2.86 6.24 -10.11
C TYR A 191 3.28 5.01 -10.90
N LYS A 192 2.79 4.85 -12.14
CA LYS A 192 3.20 3.80 -13.08
C LYS A 192 3.99 4.43 -14.23
N THR A 193 5.25 4.02 -14.37
CA THR A 193 6.15 4.61 -15.38
C THR A 193 5.70 4.34 -16.81
N ARG A 194 5.13 3.14 -17.04
CA ARG A 194 4.59 2.69 -18.33
C ARG A 194 3.13 2.22 -18.17
N PRO A 195 2.16 3.14 -18.23
CA PRO A 195 0.76 2.75 -18.28
C PRO A 195 0.46 1.97 -19.56
N PRO A 196 -0.57 1.10 -19.54
CA PRO A 196 -0.93 0.24 -20.69
C PRO A 196 -1.33 1.02 -21.94
N LEU A 197 -1.94 2.18 -21.76
CA LEU A 197 -2.38 3.08 -22.83
C LEU A 197 -1.72 4.46 -22.66
N VAL A 198 -1.43 5.12 -23.78
CA VAL A 198 -0.81 6.46 -23.78
C VAL A 198 -1.75 7.52 -23.19
N THR A 199 -3.06 7.29 -23.27
CA THR A 199 -4.09 8.18 -22.71
C THR A 199 -4.24 8.06 -21.20
N VAL A 200 -3.65 7.03 -20.57
CA VAL A 200 -3.70 6.82 -19.14
C VAL A 200 -2.60 7.61 -18.47
N GLU A 201 -2.93 8.46 -17.51
CA GLU A 201 -1.95 9.22 -16.74
C GLU A 201 -1.08 8.30 -15.88
N LYS A 202 0.20 8.71 -15.75
CA LYS A 202 1.18 7.93 -14.98
C LYS A 202 0.94 8.03 -13.48
N ASN A 203 0.43 9.16 -13.03
CA ASN A 203 0.30 9.51 -11.62
C ASN A 203 -1.15 9.66 -11.20
N ASP A 204 -1.52 9.07 -10.06
CA ASP A 204 -2.81 9.25 -9.41
C ASP A 204 -2.62 9.53 -7.93
N VAL A 205 -3.03 10.71 -7.51
CA VAL A 205 -2.97 11.12 -6.11
C VAL A 205 -4.37 11.07 -5.51
N SER A 206 -4.48 10.41 -4.36
CA SER A 206 -5.73 10.30 -3.59
C SER A 206 -5.54 10.84 -2.19
N LEU A 207 -6.42 11.72 -1.73
CA LEU A 207 -6.52 12.15 -0.34
C LEU A 207 -7.63 11.34 0.34
N VAL A 208 -7.26 10.53 1.32
CA VAL A 208 -8.16 9.63 2.03
C VAL A 208 -8.33 10.12 3.46
N THR A 209 -9.56 10.43 3.82
CA THR A 209 -9.94 10.74 5.21
C THR A 209 -10.83 9.63 5.72
N SER A 210 -10.49 9.02 6.85
CA SER A 210 -11.26 7.90 7.39
C SER A 210 -11.33 7.93 8.92
N VAL A 211 -12.43 7.42 9.44
CA VAL A 211 -12.56 7.02 10.84
C VAL A 211 -12.26 5.53 10.93
N VAL A 212 -11.30 5.17 11.77
CA VAL A 212 -10.81 3.80 11.91
C VAL A 212 -11.20 3.28 13.28
N TYR A 213 -11.80 2.09 13.32
CA TYR A 213 -12.12 1.37 14.55
C TYR A 213 -11.13 0.23 14.77
N LYS A 214 -10.57 0.14 16.00
CA LYS A 214 -9.57 -0.85 16.42
C LYS A 214 -10.23 -1.93 17.30
N PHE A 215 -9.91 -3.19 17.04
CA PHE A 215 -10.37 -4.36 17.79
C PHE A 215 -9.28 -4.95 18.68
#